data_b2b7cbaaccb66c72dcf97f327ad1b571
#
_entry.id   b2b7cbaaccb66c72dcf97f327ad1b571
#
_cell.length_a   1.000
_cell.length_b   1.000
_cell.length_c   1.000
_cell.angle_alpha   90.00
_cell.angle_beta   90.00
_cell.angle_gamma   90.00
#
_symmetry.space_group_name_H-M   'P 1'
#
loop_
_entity.id
_entity.type
_entity.pdbx_description
1 polymer ?
#
loop_
_entity_poly.entity_id
_entity_poly.type
_entity_poly.pdbx_seq_one_letter_code
_entity_poly.pdbx_strand_id
1 'polypeptide(L)'
;MTLLQNKWTKFVVFGVLIIAIVETGIAKGWFKNSDSDQFKIGKVERGDIIQRVTIAGTVTPDHKTMISAPYSAYVNKLYVQVGDHVKMGDPIVSLTQSLNGEHEDVHPMRAPFQGVVVQVLRVEGEYIDLTNTSSTNGTGIVMIEDTRQLHVAASAPELDVQKLKVDQDVIIKASSILTRSYKGKIKNIALAATEQQNWDKSRVEFSVLIDVLDADPKLEPGMSVICDIIAKRADGVLFLGDEFVQKDKDKYYVTDENGNRKPIEVGIQNEEAFEIKSGVSEGDKVRETDFLSLANA
;
A
#
# COMPACT_ATOMS: atom_id res chain seq x y z
N MET A 1 -48.06 39.82 69.95
CA MET A 1 -48.94 39.97 68.80
C MET A 1 -48.15 40.61 67.70
N THR A 2 -48.10 40.07 66.46
CA THR A 2 -47.41 40.53 65.28
C THR A 2 -45.85 40.25 65.17
N LEU A 3 -45.50 39.04 64.95
CA LEU A 3 -44.15 38.64 64.45
C LEU A 3 -44.26 37.64 63.31
N LEU A 4 -44.79 38.07 62.14
CA LEU A 4 -44.80 37.25 60.93
C LEU A 4 -45.14 38.05 59.65
N GLN A 5 -44.47 39.19 59.44
CA GLN A 5 -44.56 39.95 58.18
C GLN A 5 -43.20 40.50 57.72
N ASN A 6 -42.20 39.67 57.74
CA ASN A 6 -40.94 40.08 57.15
C ASN A 6 -40.62 39.12 56.02
N LYS A 7 -40.74 39.55 54.72
CA LYS A 7 -40.43 38.79 53.52
C LYS A 7 -39.03 38.21 53.58
N TRP A 8 -38.14 38.85 54.31
CA TRP A 8 -36.75 38.43 54.48
C TRP A 8 -36.60 37.13 55.32
N THR A 9 -37.42 36.92 56.32
CA THR A 9 -37.37 35.72 57.15
C THR A 9 -37.79 34.48 56.34
N LYS A 10 -38.70 34.62 55.39
CA LYS A 10 -39.08 33.54 54.45
C LYS A 10 -37.94 33.15 53.53
N PHE A 11 -37.15 34.11 53.02
CA PHE A 11 -35.98 33.82 52.19
C PHE A 11 -34.85 33.14 52.97
N VAL A 12 -34.61 33.51 54.23
CA VAL A 12 -33.62 32.89 55.06
C VAL A 12 -34.02 31.44 55.42
N VAL A 13 -35.26 31.18 55.74
CA VAL A 13 -35.75 29.80 56.03
C VAL A 13 -35.73 28.96 54.78
N PHE A 14 -36.04 29.51 53.61
CA PHE A 14 -35.95 28.79 52.32
C PHE A 14 -34.52 28.49 51.95
N GLY A 15 -33.57 29.40 52.17
CA GLY A 15 -32.13 29.19 51.96
C GLY A 15 -31.54 28.08 52.85
N VAL A 16 -31.90 28.05 54.13
CA VAL A 16 -31.44 27.00 55.09
C VAL A 16 -32.03 25.62 54.71
N LEU A 17 -33.29 25.57 54.22
CA LEU A 17 -33.92 24.34 53.74
C LEU A 17 -33.25 23.78 52.48
N ILE A 18 -32.85 24.67 51.58
CA ILE A 18 -32.11 24.26 50.38
C ILE A 18 -30.72 23.72 50.76
N ILE A 19 -30.00 24.38 51.68
CA ILE A 19 -28.68 23.90 52.15
C ILE A 19 -28.83 22.53 52.84
N ALA A 20 -29.86 22.35 53.71
CA ALA A 20 -30.10 21.04 54.34
C ALA A 20 -30.44 19.92 53.36
N ILE A 21 -31.14 20.25 52.24
CA ILE A 21 -31.44 19.27 51.18
C ILE A 21 -30.18 18.93 50.39
N VAL A 22 -29.32 19.91 50.13
CA VAL A 22 -28.03 19.66 49.44
C VAL A 22 -27.08 18.83 50.30
N GLU A 23 -26.94 19.14 51.61
CA GLU A 23 -26.10 18.35 52.53
C GLU A 23 -26.64 16.92 52.72
N THR A 24 -27.97 16.72 52.82
CA THR A 24 -28.54 15.38 52.92
C THR A 24 -28.46 14.61 51.60
N GLY A 25 -28.50 15.32 50.44
CA GLY A 25 -28.29 14.74 49.12
C GLY A 25 -26.85 14.26 48.92
N ILE A 26 -25.87 15.04 49.39
CA ILE A 26 -24.46 14.67 49.37
C ILE A 26 -24.16 13.52 50.34
N ALA A 27 -24.73 13.56 51.57
CA ALA A 27 -24.54 12.53 52.58
C ALA A 27 -25.22 11.20 52.23
N LYS A 28 -26.27 11.20 51.41
CA LYS A 28 -26.95 9.99 50.92
C LYS A 28 -26.43 9.48 49.59
N GLY A 29 -25.33 10.05 49.06
CA GLY A 29 -24.73 9.57 47.82
C GLY A 29 -25.65 9.66 46.60
N TRP A 30 -26.60 10.62 46.55
CA TRP A 30 -27.49 10.83 45.43
C TRP A 30 -26.75 11.38 44.17
N PHE A 31 -25.54 11.94 44.39
CA PHE A 31 -24.58 12.17 43.32
C PHE A 31 -23.54 11.05 43.32
N LYS A 32 -24.01 9.78 43.25
CA LYS A 32 -23.16 8.73 42.74
C LYS A 32 -22.97 9.02 41.26
N ASN A 33 -21.85 9.66 40.89
CA ASN A 33 -21.38 9.64 39.55
C ASN A 33 -21.32 8.17 39.14
N SER A 34 -22.32 7.71 38.41
CA SER A 34 -22.16 6.55 37.54
C SER A 34 -21.28 7.02 36.38
N ASP A 35 -19.99 7.18 36.62
CA ASP A 35 -19.01 6.82 35.60
C ASP A 35 -19.16 5.29 35.47
N SER A 36 -20.25 4.87 34.82
CA SER A 36 -20.24 3.58 34.17
C SER A 36 -19.21 3.73 33.07
N ASP A 37 -17.99 3.26 33.36
CA ASP A 37 -17.03 2.90 32.34
C ASP A 37 -17.81 2.03 31.34
N GLN A 38 -18.34 2.66 30.28
CA GLN A 38 -19.01 1.97 29.20
C GLN A 38 -17.91 1.36 28.35
N PHE A 39 -17.36 0.25 28.85
CA PHE A 39 -16.45 -0.55 28.06
C PHE A 39 -17.21 -1.06 26.83
N LYS A 40 -16.65 -0.88 25.68
CA LYS A 40 -17.14 -1.52 24.47
C LYS A 40 -17.03 -3.03 24.65
N ILE A 41 -18.09 -3.75 24.33
CA ILE A 41 -18.12 -5.21 24.42
C ILE A 41 -18.02 -5.76 23.02
N GLY A 42 -16.99 -6.55 22.76
CA GLY A 42 -16.82 -7.33 21.55
C GLY A 42 -17.29 -8.76 21.73
N LYS A 43 -17.50 -9.44 20.63
CA LYS A 43 -17.88 -10.85 20.59
C LYS A 43 -16.87 -11.61 19.75
N VAL A 44 -16.45 -12.77 20.20
CA VAL A 44 -15.62 -13.69 19.41
C VAL A 44 -16.50 -14.26 18.30
N GLU A 45 -16.11 -14.02 17.04
CA GLU A 45 -16.84 -14.44 15.86
C GLU A 45 -16.02 -15.40 15.02
N ARG A 46 -16.68 -16.09 14.10
CA ARG A 46 -16.04 -16.98 13.13
C ARG A 46 -16.08 -16.35 11.75
N GLY A 47 -14.94 -16.31 11.08
CA GLY A 47 -14.82 -15.74 9.74
C GLY A 47 -13.44 -15.95 9.14
N ASP A 48 -13.18 -15.26 8.05
CA ASP A 48 -11.89 -15.33 7.33
C ASP A 48 -11.01 -14.17 7.76
N ILE A 49 -9.75 -14.46 8.07
CA ILE A 49 -8.76 -13.44 8.35
C ILE A 49 -7.64 -13.49 7.30
N ILE A 50 -7.29 -12.33 6.76
CA ILE A 50 -6.28 -12.19 5.73
C ILE A 50 -5.22 -11.19 6.21
N GLN A 51 -3.98 -11.63 6.28
CA GLN A 51 -2.83 -10.77 6.49
C GLN A 51 -2.34 -10.28 5.13
N ARG A 52 -2.35 -8.96 4.93
CA ARG A 52 -1.87 -8.32 3.70
C ARG A 52 -0.58 -7.57 3.96
N VAL A 53 0.24 -7.51 2.92
CA VAL A 53 1.38 -6.61 2.84
C VAL A 53 1.12 -5.67 1.67
N THR A 54 1.06 -4.38 1.96
CA THR A 54 0.80 -3.35 0.96
C THR A 54 2.10 -2.66 0.57
N ILE A 55 2.45 -2.73 -0.71
CA ILE A 55 3.65 -2.10 -1.27
C ILE A 55 3.32 -1.28 -2.51
N ALA A 56 4.11 -0.23 -2.75
CA ALA A 56 3.99 0.59 -3.94
C ALA A 56 4.89 0.06 -5.06
N GLY A 57 4.45 0.26 -6.31
CA GLY A 57 5.20 -0.15 -7.48
C GLY A 57 4.83 0.66 -8.72
N THR A 58 5.49 0.32 -9.83
CA THR A 58 5.25 0.91 -11.15
C THR A 58 5.03 -0.21 -12.16
N VAL A 59 4.05 -0.01 -13.04
CA VAL A 59 3.79 -0.95 -14.15
C VAL A 59 4.94 -0.87 -15.14
N THR A 60 5.47 -2.02 -15.53
CA THR A 60 6.55 -2.16 -16.50
C THR A 60 6.17 -3.15 -17.59
N PRO A 61 6.61 -2.96 -18.85
CA PRO A 61 6.41 -3.95 -19.90
C PRO A 61 7.34 -5.16 -19.68
N ASP A 62 7.01 -6.29 -20.29
CA ASP A 62 7.86 -7.49 -20.29
C ASP A 62 9.22 -7.21 -20.95
N HIS A 63 9.18 -6.59 -22.13
CA HIS A 63 10.37 -6.18 -22.86
C HIS A 63 10.33 -4.70 -23.19
N LYS A 64 11.45 -4.03 -22.97
CA LYS A 64 11.67 -2.63 -23.31
C LYS A 64 13.04 -2.47 -23.93
N THR A 65 13.13 -1.81 -25.07
CA THR A 65 14.41 -1.52 -25.70
C THR A 65 14.47 -0.12 -26.26
N MET A 66 15.64 0.48 -26.18
CA MET A 66 15.99 1.72 -26.85
C MET A 66 16.84 1.37 -28.08
N ILE A 67 16.31 1.67 -29.26
CA ILE A 67 17.09 1.63 -30.49
C ILE A 67 18.04 2.84 -30.46
N SER A 68 19.34 2.59 -30.44
CA SER A 68 20.38 3.62 -30.29
C SER A 68 21.37 3.57 -31.46
N ALA A 69 21.93 4.71 -31.83
CA ALA A 69 22.93 4.79 -32.87
C ALA A 69 24.21 4.04 -32.45
N PRO A 70 24.74 3.10 -33.25
CA PRO A 70 25.95 2.35 -32.96
C PRO A 70 27.24 3.15 -33.29
N TYR A 71 27.12 4.22 -34.06
CA TYR A 71 28.20 5.13 -34.44
C TYR A 71 27.65 6.53 -34.68
N SER A 72 28.53 7.55 -34.72
CA SER A 72 28.12 8.92 -34.99
C SER A 72 27.58 9.02 -36.43
N ALA A 73 26.35 9.47 -36.59
CA ALA A 73 25.66 9.47 -37.89
C ALA A 73 24.54 10.50 -37.91
N TYR A 74 24.04 10.78 -39.10
CA TYR A 74 22.79 11.49 -39.30
C TYR A 74 21.62 10.51 -39.37
N VAL A 75 20.47 10.91 -38.82
CA VAL A 75 19.20 10.21 -39.04
C VAL A 75 18.75 10.45 -40.46
N ASN A 76 18.84 9.43 -41.30
CA ASN A 76 18.46 9.56 -42.71
C ASN A 76 16.94 9.49 -42.85
N LYS A 77 16.31 8.45 -42.26
CA LYS A 77 14.85 8.27 -42.33
C LYS A 77 14.30 7.56 -41.13
N LEU A 78 13.18 8.04 -40.61
CA LEU A 78 12.35 7.37 -39.61
C LEU A 78 11.20 6.64 -40.32
N TYR A 79 11.04 5.34 -40.04
CA TYR A 79 10.01 4.51 -40.62
C TYR A 79 8.77 4.36 -39.75
N VAL A 80 8.83 4.88 -38.51
CA VAL A 80 7.81 4.70 -37.46
C VAL A 80 7.52 6.02 -36.76
N GLN A 81 6.33 6.08 -36.16
CA GLN A 81 5.86 7.17 -35.32
C GLN A 81 5.44 6.63 -33.97
N VAL A 82 5.29 7.52 -32.96
CA VAL A 82 4.76 7.16 -31.64
C VAL A 82 3.36 6.59 -31.77
N GLY A 83 3.11 5.43 -31.18
CA GLY A 83 1.86 4.69 -31.25
C GLY A 83 1.85 3.56 -32.29
N ASP A 84 2.84 3.50 -33.20
CA ASP A 84 2.90 2.45 -34.18
C ASP A 84 3.17 1.07 -33.57
N HIS A 85 2.47 0.07 -34.09
CA HIS A 85 2.72 -1.33 -33.76
C HIS A 85 3.73 -1.92 -34.74
N VAL A 86 4.85 -2.39 -34.20
CA VAL A 86 5.94 -2.98 -34.97
C VAL A 86 6.07 -4.49 -34.71
N LYS A 87 6.45 -5.24 -35.73
CA LYS A 87 6.79 -6.66 -35.62
C LYS A 87 8.32 -6.82 -35.56
N MET A 88 8.77 -7.94 -35.04
CA MET A 88 10.18 -8.30 -35.11
C MET A 88 10.69 -8.23 -36.55
N GLY A 89 11.78 -7.48 -36.77
CA GLY A 89 12.37 -7.28 -38.09
C GLY A 89 11.86 -6.10 -38.89
N ASP A 90 10.79 -5.40 -38.46
CA ASP A 90 10.31 -4.20 -39.14
C ASP A 90 11.37 -3.08 -39.11
N PRO A 91 11.52 -2.29 -40.20
CA PRO A 91 12.47 -1.19 -40.24
C PRO A 91 12.02 -0.07 -39.30
N ILE A 92 12.91 0.46 -38.48
CA ILE A 92 12.64 1.52 -37.48
C ILE A 92 13.27 2.85 -37.93
N VAL A 93 14.58 2.84 -38.19
CA VAL A 93 15.36 4.03 -38.54
C VAL A 93 16.52 3.64 -39.44
N SER A 94 16.85 4.47 -40.40
CA SER A 94 18.09 4.36 -41.17
C SER A 94 19.04 5.51 -40.82
N LEU A 95 20.33 5.20 -40.76
CA LEU A 95 21.40 6.14 -40.42
C LEU A 95 22.34 6.27 -41.62
N THR A 96 22.90 7.47 -41.84
CA THR A 96 23.94 7.74 -42.82
C THR A 96 25.08 8.52 -42.23
N GLN A 97 26.30 8.31 -42.68
CA GLN A 97 27.47 9.10 -42.24
C GLN A 97 27.57 10.45 -42.97
N SER A 98 26.91 10.57 -44.10
CA SER A 98 26.90 11.82 -44.90
C SER A 98 25.53 12.07 -45.50
N LEU A 99 25.02 13.30 -45.40
CA LEU A 99 23.76 13.71 -46.05
C LEU A 99 23.88 13.92 -47.56
N ASN A 100 25.12 14.03 -48.09
CA ASN A 100 25.39 14.30 -49.49
C ASN A 100 26.07 13.14 -50.23
N GLY A 101 26.09 11.94 -49.62
CA GLY A 101 26.73 10.75 -50.15
C GLY A 101 25.87 10.06 -51.22
N GLU A 102 26.36 9.96 -52.48
CA GLU A 102 25.60 9.40 -53.61
C GLU A 102 25.50 7.88 -53.58
N HIS A 103 26.21 7.13 -52.72
CA HIS A 103 26.23 5.65 -52.75
C HIS A 103 26.51 5.05 -51.37
N GLU A 104 25.71 5.34 -50.35
CA GLU A 104 25.81 4.63 -49.09
C GLU A 104 24.69 3.58 -49.02
N ASP A 105 25.09 2.30 -48.83
CA ASP A 105 24.15 1.22 -48.53
C ASP A 105 23.54 1.47 -47.14
N VAL A 106 22.40 2.15 -47.13
CA VAL A 106 21.70 2.52 -45.90
C VAL A 106 20.89 1.30 -45.42
N HIS A 107 21.45 0.56 -44.46
CA HIS A 107 20.73 -0.53 -43.83
C HIS A 107 19.88 0.00 -42.66
N PRO A 108 18.53 -0.20 -42.73
CA PRO A 108 17.70 0.23 -41.60
C PRO A 108 17.93 -0.66 -40.37
N MET A 109 18.02 -0.01 -39.22
CA MET A 109 17.93 -0.68 -37.91
C MET A 109 16.51 -1.20 -37.73
N ARG A 110 16.38 -2.41 -37.22
CA ARG A 110 15.12 -3.15 -37.15
C ARG A 110 14.66 -3.40 -35.73
N ALA A 111 13.35 -3.57 -35.56
CA ALA A 111 12.75 -3.95 -34.30
C ALA A 111 13.26 -5.33 -33.83
N PRO A 112 13.79 -5.46 -32.60
CA PRO A 112 14.30 -6.74 -32.10
C PRO A 112 13.18 -7.67 -31.64
N PHE A 113 12.00 -7.15 -31.35
CA PHE A 113 10.79 -7.89 -30.97
C PHE A 113 9.54 -7.14 -31.41
N GLN A 114 8.39 -7.77 -31.28
CA GLN A 114 7.09 -7.16 -31.54
C GLN A 114 6.69 -6.26 -30.37
N GLY A 115 6.27 -5.02 -30.64
CA GLY A 115 5.87 -4.07 -29.61
C GLY A 115 5.21 -2.82 -30.17
N VAL A 116 5.10 -1.82 -29.32
CA VAL A 116 4.58 -0.49 -29.65
C VAL A 116 5.71 0.53 -29.51
N VAL A 117 5.77 1.46 -30.44
CA VAL A 117 6.68 2.60 -30.38
C VAL A 117 6.14 3.61 -29.36
N VAL A 118 6.81 3.71 -28.21
CA VAL A 118 6.36 4.60 -27.12
C VAL A 118 7.02 5.96 -27.15
N GLN A 119 8.21 6.06 -27.78
CA GLN A 119 8.95 7.32 -27.86
C GLN A 119 9.82 7.39 -29.09
N VAL A 120 9.86 8.56 -29.74
CA VAL A 120 10.78 8.93 -30.80
C VAL A 120 11.54 10.17 -30.32
N LEU A 121 12.85 10.03 -30.14
CA LEU A 121 13.72 11.04 -29.50
C LEU A 121 14.48 11.91 -30.52
N ARG A 122 14.49 11.51 -31.79
CA ARG A 122 15.27 12.15 -32.86
C ARG A 122 14.38 12.48 -34.05
N VAL A 123 14.83 13.44 -34.85
CA VAL A 123 14.18 13.82 -36.09
C VAL A 123 15.06 13.51 -37.29
N GLU A 124 14.46 13.37 -38.49
CA GLU A 124 15.22 13.17 -39.71
C GLU A 124 16.16 14.35 -39.97
N GLY A 125 17.38 14.07 -40.43
CA GLY A 125 18.45 15.05 -40.66
C GLY A 125 19.26 15.41 -39.40
N GLU A 126 18.87 14.95 -38.20
CA GLU A 126 19.60 15.24 -36.98
C GLU A 126 20.91 14.44 -36.88
N TYR A 127 22.01 15.08 -36.45
CA TYR A 127 23.29 14.44 -36.23
C TYR A 127 23.38 13.90 -34.80
N ILE A 128 23.74 12.65 -34.66
CA ILE A 128 23.95 11.96 -33.39
C ILE A 128 25.47 11.80 -33.19
N ASP A 129 26.00 12.41 -32.17
CA ASP A 129 27.41 12.34 -31.80
C ASP A 129 27.59 11.40 -30.61
N LEU A 130 28.35 10.29 -30.79
CA LEU A 130 28.69 9.37 -29.72
C LEU A 130 29.69 9.92 -28.73
N THR A 131 30.47 10.92 -29.12
CA THR A 131 31.48 11.51 -28.23
C THR A 131 30.89 12.48 -27.23
N ASN A 132 29.70 13.01 -27.50
CA ASN A 132 29.00 13.95 -26.66
C ASN A 132 27.93 13.24 -25.79
N THR A 133 28.40 12.54 -24.74
CA THR A 133 27.54 11.84 -23.77
C THR A 133 26.72 12.77 -22.86
N SER A 134 26.95 14.08 -22.95
CA SER A 134 26.26 15.11 -22.14
C SER A 134 24.86 15.46 -22.66
N SER A 135 24.44 14.93 -23.83
CA SER A 135 23.08 15.18 -24.33
C SER A 135 22.05 14.42 -23.50
N THR A 136 20.96 15.07 -23.14
CA THR A 136 19.87 14.54 -22.31
C THR A 136 19.31 13.20 -22.84
N ASN A 137 19.41 12.94 -24.13
CA ASN A 137 18.87 11.75 -24.80
C ASN A 137 19.95 10.72 -25.18
N GLY A 138 21.25 10.98 -24.86
CA GLY A 138 22.34 10.08 -25.25
C GLY A 138 22.32 9.75 -26.75
N THR A 139 22.49 8.48 -27.11
CA THR A 139 22.45 7.95 -28.48
C THR A 139 21.13 7.32 -28.85
N GLY A 140 20.13 7.38 -27.98
CA GLY A 140 18.79 6.80 -28.17
C GLY A 140 18.01 7.51 -29.30
N ILE A 141 17.30 6.72 -30.10
CA ILE A 141 16.51 7.21 -31.23
C ILE A 141 15.02 6.88 -31.02
N VAL A 142 14.71 5.61 -30.86
CA VAL A 142 13.33 5.11 -30.73
C VAL A 142 13.24 4.12 -29.59
N MET A 143 12.22 4.26 -28.75
CA MET A 143 11.90 3.31 -27.70
C MET A 143 10.73 2.42 -28.08
N ILE A 144 10.91 1.12 -27.96
CA ILE A 144 9.90 0.10 -28.25
C ILE A 144 9.61 -0.69 -26.98
N GLU A 145 8.33 -0.89 -26.68
CA GLU A 145 7.89 -1.66 -25.51
C GLU A 145 6.91 -2.76 -25.92
N ASP A 146 7.08 -3.95 -25.33
CA ASP A 146 6.11 -5.05 -25.47
C ASP A 146 5.07 -4.94 -24.35
N THR A 147 3.90 -4.43 -24.69
CA THR A 147 2.79 -4.20 -23.77
C THR A 147 1.82 -5.38 -23.64
N ARG A 148 2.09 -6.53 -24.32
CA ARG A 148 1.22 -7.71 -24.26
C ARG A 148 1.24 -8.40 -22.90
N GLN A 149 2.38 -8.35 -22.22
CA GLN A 149 2.54 -8.79 -20.85
C GLN A 149 3.07 -7.64 -20.00
N LEU A 150 2.38 -7.38 -18.91
CA LEU A 150 2.75 -6.33 -17.97
C LEU A 150 3.18 -6.95 -16.65
N HIS A 151 4.13 -6.30 -16.04
CA HIS A 151 4.62 -6.61 -14.69
C HIS A 151 4.49 -5.38 -13.81
N VAL A 152 4.56 -5.57 -12.51
CA VAL A 152 4.77 -4.47 -11.58
C VAL A 152 6.13 -4.65 -10.92
N ALA A 153 6.98 -3.64 -11.08
CA ALA A 153 8.20 -3.51 -10.30
C ALA A 153 7.86 -2.76 -9.01
N ALA A 154 7.87 -3.46 -7.90
CA ALA A 154 7.53 -2.92 -6.58
C ALA A 154 8.73 -2.99 -5.63
N SER A 155 8.70 -2.16 -4.56
CA SER A 155 9.72 -2.15 -3.52
C SER A 155 9.10 -2.56 -2.19
N ALA A 156 9.65 -3.60 -1.55
CA ALA A 156 9.23 -4.09 -0.25
C ALA A 156 10.25 -3.72 0.84
N PRO A 157 9.82 -3.14 1.98
CA PRO A 157 10.68 -2.94 3.14
C PRO A 157 11.22 -4.27 3.70
N GLU A 158 12.39 -4.24 4.35
CA GLU A 158 13.06 -5.40 4.95
C GLU A 158 12.15 -6.19 5.91
N LEU A 159 11.33 -5.49 6.71
CA LEU A 159 10.40 -6.13 7.65
C LEU A 159 9.27 -6.90 6.96
N ASP A 160 8.92 -6.50 5.75
CA ASP A 160 7.79 -7.08 5.03
C ASP A 160 8.23 -8.14 4.02
N VAL A 161 9.44 -8.02 3.43
CA VAL A 161 9.93 -9.00 2.45
C VAL A 161 10.00 -10.41 3.01
N GLN A 162 10.25 -10.57 4.32
CA GLN A 162 10.29 -11.88 4.99
C GLN A 162 8.92 -12.59 5.02
N LYS A 163 7.83 -11.84 4.86
CA LYS A 163 6.46 -12.37 4.80
C LYS A 163 6.05 -12.77 3.38
N LEU A 164 6.83 -12.36 2.38
CA LEU A 164 6.54 -12.57 0.97
C LEU A 164 7.13 -13.88 0.45
N LYS A 165 6.42 -14.50 -0.47
CA LYS A 165 6.84 -15.71 -1.18
C LYS A 165 6.43 -15.63 -2.65
N VAL A 166 7.20 -16.27 -3.51
CA VAL A 166 6.83 -16.46 -4.92
C VAL A 166 5.48 -17.18 -5.01
N ASP A 167 4.70 -16.89 -6.05
CA ASP A 167 3.34 -17.38 -6.32
C ASP A 167 2.22 -16.88 -5.39
N GLN A 168 2.49 -15.99 -4.44
CA GLN A 168 1.42 -15.34 -3.67
C GLN A 168 0.53 -14.48 -4.55
N ASP A 169 -0.78 -14.51 -4.26
CA ASP A 169 -1.78 -13.70 -4.95
C ASP A 169 -1.65 -12.22 -4.54
N VAL A 170 -1.79 -11.35 -5.54
CA VAL A 170 -1.67 -9.90 -5.39
C VAL A 170 -2.89 -9.22 -6.00
N ILE A 171 -3.43 -8.26 -5.28
CA ILE A 171 -4.44 -7.33 -5.80
C ILE A 171 -3.73 -6.03 -6.14
N ILE A 172 -3.74 -5.65 -7.43
CA ILE A 172 -3.06 -4.48 -7.94
C ILE A 172 -4.10 -3.39 -8.19
N LYS A 173 -3.89 -2.22 -7.61
CA LYS A 173 -4.74 -1.03 -7.74
C LYS A 173 -3.93 0.10 -8.36
N ALA A 174 -4.29 0.48 -9.60
CA ALA A 174 -3.66 1.62 -10.27
C ALA A 174 -4.24 2.93 -9.72
N SER A 175 -3.38 3.88 -9.37
CA SER A 175 -3.80 5.18 -8.80
C SER A 175 -4.68 5.99 -9.74
N SER A 176 -4.52 5.79 -11.07
CA SER A 176 -5.30 6.45 -12.12
C SER A 176 -6.62 5.74 -12.47
N ILE A 177 -6.82 4.47 -12.03
CA ILE A 177 -7.98 3.63 -12.40
C ILE A 177 -8.70 3.20 -11.12
N LEU A 178 -9.58 4.07 -10.59
CA LEU A 178 -10.26 3.86 -9.32
C LEU A 178 -11.37 2.79 -9.36
N THR A 179 -11.84 2.43 -10.55
CA THR A 179 -13.02 1.56 -10.73
C THR A 179 -12.68 0.08 -10.87
N ARG A 180 -11.39 -0.27 -11.00
CA ARG A 180 -10.95 -1.64 -11.23
C ARG A 180 -9.66 -1.96 -10.47
N SER A 181 -9.61 -3.16 -9.93
CA SER A 181 -8.38 -3.79 -9.44
C SER A 181 -7.97 -4.93 -10.39
N TYR A 182 -6.68 -5.15 -10.51
CA TYR A 182 -6.11 -6.22 -11.33
C TYR A 182 -5.58 -7.33 -10.42
N LYS A 183 -5.56 -8.53 -10.96
CA LYS A 183 -4.99 -9.71 -10.28
C LYS A 183 -3.56 -9.91 -10.73
N GLY A 184 -2.71 -10.26 -9.80
CA GLY A 184 -1.32 -10.57 -10.06
C GLY A 184 -0.80 -11.70 -9.19
N LYS A 185 0.43 -12.12 -9.47
CA LYS A 185 1.20 -13.07 -8.66
C LYS A 185 2.63 -12.61 -8.53
N ILE A 186 3.24 -12.86 -7.38
CA ILE A 186 4.66 -12.61 -7.20
C ILE A 186 5.46 -13.56 -8.11
N LYS A 187 6.19 -13.02 -9.07
CA LYS A 187 7.08 -13.75 -9.98
C LYS A 187 8.44 -13.98 -9.35
N ASN A 188 9.01 -12.93 -8.77
CA ASN A 188 10.34 -12.96 -8.19
C ASN A 188 10.49 -11.96 -7.06
N ILE A 189 11.36 -12.27 -6.10
CA ILE A 189 11.77 -11.39 -5.00
C ILE A 189 13.29 -11.31 -5.05
N ALA A 190 13.84 -10.11 -5.09
CA ALA A 190 15.29 -9.91 -5.10
C ALA A 190 15.93 -10.48 -3.84
N LEU A 191 17.05 -11.19 -4.01
CA LEU A 191 17.84 -11.77 -2.90
C LEU A 191 18.75 -10.75 -2.21
N ALA A 192 18.93 -9.57 -2.82
CA ALA A 192 19.74 -8.49 -2.28
C ALA A 192 18.92 -7.19 -2.28
N ALA A 193 19.17 -6.37 -1.29
CA ALA A 193 18.59 -5.05 -1.23
C ALA A 193 19.08 -4.18 -2.40
N THR A 194 18.21 -3.33 -2.90
CA THR A 194 18.59 -2.29 -3.86
C THR A 194 19.25 -1.15 -3.10
N GLU A 195 20.53 -0.90 -3.39
CA GLU A 195 21.22 0.27 -2.89
C GLU A 195 20.65 1.50 -3.62
N GLN A 196 19.77 2.24 -2.99
CA GLN A 196 19.41 3.55 -3.48
C GLN A 196 20.57 4.51 -3.20
N GLN A 197 21.17 5.06 -4.25
CA GLN A 197 22.21 6.10 -4.17
C GLN A 197 21.65 7.47 -3.70
N ASN A 198 20.69 7.46 -2.81
CA ASN A 198 20.13 8.67 -2.23
C ASN A 198 20.73 8.92 -0.84
N TRP A 199 20.86 10.19 -0.48
CA TRP A 199 21.44 10.71 0.77
C TRP A 199 20.74 10.18 2.05
N ASP A 200 19.56 9.57 1.91
CA ASP A 200 18.82 8.91 2.99
C ASP A 200 19.08 7.39 2.97
N LYS A 201 20.21 6.99 3.59
CA LYS A 201 20.63 5.59 3.73
C LYS A 201 19.77 4.75 4.69
N SER A 202 18.63 5.27 5.16
CA SER A 202 17.86 4.66 6.25
C SER A 202 16.85 3.59 5.82
N ARG A 203 16.61 3.41 4.50
CA ARG A 203 15.61 2.43 4.02
C ARG A 203 16.24 1.36 3.17
N VAL A 204 16.20 0.14 3.71
CA VAL A 204 16.57 -1.08 2.98
C VAL A 204 15.32 -1.60 2.29
N GLU A 205 15.34 -1.63 0.97
CA GLU A 205 14.22 -2.09 0.15
C GLU A 205 14.65 -3.23 -0.76
N PHE A 206 13.75 -4.18 -0.95
CA PHE A 206 13.93 -5.33 -1.84
C PHE A 206 13.00 -5.21 -3.04
N SER A 207 13.54 -5.41 -4.23
CA SER A 207 12.73 -5.40 -5.44
C SER A 207 11.86 -6.65 -5.51
N VAL A 208 10.57 -6.45 -5.80
CA VAL A 208 9.58 -7.51 -6.00
C VAL A 208 8.97 -7.34 -7.38
N LEU A 209 9.08 -8.38 -8.21
CA LEU A 209 8.47 -8.42 -9.53
C LEU A 209 7.15 -9.21 -9.45
N ILE A 210 6.07 -8.60 -9.92
CA ILE A 210 4.72 -9.14 -9.87
C ILE A 210 4.19 -9.25 -11.30
N ASP A 211 3.75 -10.45 -11.71
CA ASP A 211 3.07 -10.65 -12.99
C ASP A 211 1.63 -10.15 -12.90
N VAL A 212 1.18 -9.39 -13.90
CA VAL A 212 -0.22 -8.98 -14.03
C VAL A 212 -0.95 -10.03 -14.88
N LEU A 213 -2.00 -10.65 -14.33
CA LEU A 213 -2.68 -11.78 -14.96
C LEU A 213 -3.85 -11.35 -15.86
N ASP A 214 -4.51 -10.25 -15.55
CA ASP A 214 -5.73 -9.77 -16.21
C ASP A 214 -5.60 -8.32 -16.70
N ALA A 215 -4.40 -7.97 -17.20
CA ALA A 215 -4.13 -6.66 -17.78
C ALA A 215 -5.13 -6.33 -18.91
N ASP A 216 -5.55 -5.08 -18.99
CA ASP A 216 -6.36 -4.54 -20.07
C ASP A 216 -5.65 -3.30 -20.69
N PRO A 217 -6.13 -2.80 -21.86
CA PRO A 217 -5.51 -1.66 -22.54
C PRO A 217 -5.48 -0.34 -21.74
N LYS A 218 -6.17 -0.28 -20.58
CA LYS A 218 -6.16 0.91 -19.72
C LYS A 218 -4.98 0.92 -18.76
N LEU A 219 -4.39 -0.25 -18.52
CA LEU A 219 -3.21 -0.37 -17.68
C LEU A 219 -1.96 -0.18 -18.54
N GLU A 220 -1.32 0.97 -18.41
CA GLU A 220 -0.20 1.35 -19.24
C GLU A 220 1.13 1.30 -18.46
N PRO A 221 2.25 0.95 -19.11
CA PRO A 221 3.57 1.08 -18.54
C PRO A 221 3.82 2.49 -17.99
N GLY A 222 4.52 2.58 -16.84
CA GLY A 222 4.78 3.84 -16.16
C GLY A 222 3.72 4.26 -15.15
N MET A 223 2.56 3.62 -15.11
CA MET A 223 1.54 3.91 -14.10
C MET A 223 1.99 3.47 -12.70
N SER A 224 1.73 4.32 -11.70
CA SER A 224 1.94 3.98 -10.30
C SER A 224 0.79 3.13 -9.78
N VAL A 225 1.13 2.09 -9.04
CA VAL A 225 0.18 1.12 -8.49
C VAL A 225 0.46 0.83 -7.02
N ILE A 226 -0.58 0.43 -6.31
CA ILE A 226 -0.51 -0.14 -4.97
C ILE A 226 -0.82 -1.63 -5.09
N CYS A 227 0.04 -2.46 -4.50
CA CYS A 227 -0.05 -3.92 -4.52
C CYS A 227 -0.37 -4.43 -3.11
N ASP A 228 -1.56 -5.01 -2.94
CA ASP A 228 -1.98 -5.70 -1.72
C ASP A 228 -1.68 -7.19 -1.88
N ILE A 229 -0.58 -7.65 -1.28
CA ILE A 229 -0.12 -9.03 -1.35
C ILE A 229 -0.76 -9.84 -0.22
N ILE A 230 -1.36 -10.97 -0.54
CA ILE A 230 -1.96 -11.87 0.45
C ILE A 230 -0.84 -12.72 1.05
N ALA A 231 -0.30 -12.25 2.20
CA ALA A 231 0.82 -12.93 2.86
C ALA A 231 0.39 -14.22 3.56
N LYS A 232 -0.75 -14.19 4.24
CA LYS A 232 -1.37 -15.36 4.89
C LYS A 232 -2.89 -15.24 4.84
N ARG A 233 -3.57 -16.38 4.80
CA ARG A 233 -5.02 -16.49 4.88
C ARG A 233 -5.41 -17.65 5.79
N ALA A 234 -6.41 -17.45 6.62
CA ALA A 234 -7.08 -18.50 7.38
C ALA A 234 -8.58 -18.32 7.21
N ASP A 235 -9.26 -19.37 6.78
CA ASP A 235 -10.68 -19.37 6.49
C ASP A 235 -11.44 -20.05 7.63
N GLY A 236 -12.59 -19.47 8.04
CA GLY A 236 -13.48 -20.04 9.05
C GLY A 236 -12.86 -20.16 10.45
N VAL A 237 -11.91 -19.31 10.79
CA VAL A 237 -11.25 -19.27 12.11
C VAL A 237 -11.98 -18.36 13.10
N LEU A 238 -11.75 -18.56 14.40
CA LEU A 238 -12.21 -17.62 15.41
C LEU A 238 -11.34 -16.35 15.32
N PHE A 239 -11.98 -15.20 15.33
CA PHE A 239 -11.28 -13.93 15.35
C PHE A 239 -11.90 -12.93 16.32
N LEU A 240 -11.10 -11.95 16.70
CA LEU A 240 -11.47 -10.87 17.61
C LEU A 240 -10.77 -9.58 17.18
N GLY A 241 -11.48 -8.44 17.26
CA GLY A 241 -10.92 -7.12 16.97
C GLY A 241 -9.69 -6.82 17.83
N ASP A 242 -8.75 -6.08 17.26
CA ASP A 242 -7.48 -5.74 17.91
C ASP A 242 -7.69 -4.93 19.20
N GLU A 243 -8.76 -4.12 19.27
CA GLU A 243 -9.14 -3.34 20.44
C GLU A 243 -9.45 -4.18 21.69
N PHE A 244 -9.73 -5.47 21.52
CA PHE A 244 -10.08 -6.38 22.62
C PHE A 244 -8.91 -7.25 23.08
N VAL A 245 -7.78 -7.24 22.37
CA VAL A 245 -6.62 -8.10 22.63
C VAL A 245 -5.51 -7.30 23.30
N GLN A 246 -5.07 -7.74 24.47
CA GLN A 246 -3.95 -7.16 25.21
C GLN A 246 -2.69 -7.97 24.99
N LYS A 247 -1.58 -7.31 24.65
CA LYS A 247 -0.26 -7.92 24.62
C LYS A 247 0.53 -7.52 25.86
N ASP A 248 1.01 -8.50 26.59
CA ASP A 248 1.89 -8.31 27.73
C ASP A 248 3.15 -9.16 27.53
N LYS A 249 4.28 -8.50 27.21
CA LYS A 249 5.53 -9.14 26.78
C LYS A 249 5.28 -10.06 25.56
N ASP A 250 5.36 -11.38 25.75
CA ASP A 250 5.20 -12.39 24.70
C ASP A 250 3.85 -13.13 24.77
N LYS A 251 2.93 -12.70 25.63
CA LYS A 251 1.64 -13.36 25.84
C LYS A 251 0.49 -12.43 25.50
N TYR A 252 -0.58 -13.01 24.96
CA TYR A 252 -1.80 -12.30 24.63
C TYR A 252 -2.91 -12.66 25.62
N TYR A 253 -3.76 -11.70 25.92
CA TYR A 253 -4.85 -11.80 26.87
C TYR A 253 -6.08 -11.10 26.36
N VAL A 254 -7.24 -11.56 26.79
CA VAL A 254 -8.53 -10.87 26.67
C VAL A 254 -9.14 -10.69 28.06
N THR A 255 -9.98 -9.68 28.22
CA THR A 255 -10.72 -9.44 29.47
C THR A 255 -12.19 -9.84 29.24
N ASP A 256 -12.70 -10.77 30.02
CA ASP A 256 -14.11 -11.21 29.92
C ASP A 256 -15.09 -10.13 30.43
N GLU A 257 -16.42 -10.36 30.29
CA GLU A 257 -17.46 -9.44 30.77
C GLU A 257 -17.32 -9.12 32.27
N ASN A 258 -16.79 -10.05 33.05
CA ASN A 258 -16.66 -9.92 34.51
C ASN A 258 -15.35 -9.20 34.90
N GLY A 259 -14.49 -8.83 33.94
CA GLY A 259 -13.22 -8.18 34.21
C GLY A 259 -12.07 -9.16 34.48
N ASN A 260 -12.25 -10.47 34.27
CA ASN A 260 -11.18 -11.45 34.47
C ASN A 260 -10.29 -11.52 33.23
N ARG A 261 -9.01 -11.48 33.43
CA ARG A 261 -8.00 -11.59 32.36
C ARG A 261 -7.78 -13.07 32.02
N LYS A 262 -8.01 -13.45 30.76
CA LYS A 262 -7.82 -14.81 30.24
C LYS A 262 -6.68 -14.84 29.22
N PRO A 263 -5.71 -15.75 29.35
CA PRO A 263 -4.65 -15.92 28.36
C PRO A 263 -5.26 -16.55 27.09
N ILE A 264 -4.80 -16.08 25.94
CA ILE A 264 -5.17 -16.60 24.63
C ILE A 264 -3.94 -16.91 23.80
N GLU A 265 -4.08 -17.84 22.85
CA GLU A 265 -3.12 -18.07 21.80
C GLU A 265 -3.64 -17.45 20.49
N VAL A 266 -2.82 -16.60 19.88
CA VAL A 266 -3.17 -15.94 18.63
C VAL A 266 -2.47 -16.60 17.44
N GLY A 267 -3.06 -16.45 16.25
CA GLY A 267 -2.51 -16.92 14.99
C GLY A 267 -2.16 -15.77 14.05
N ILE A 268 -2.85 -15.69 12.93
CA ILE A 268 -2.71 -14.61 11.96
C ILE A 268 -3.25 -13.31 12.58
N GLN A 269 -2.54 -12.22 12.31
CA GLN A 269 -2.93 -10.88 12.70
C GLN A 269 -2.99 -10.00 11.46
N ASN A 270 -4.01 -9.15 11.36
CA ASN A 270 -4.07 -8.03 10.43
C ASN A 270 -4.29 -6.71 11.19
N GLU A 271 -4.60 -5.62 10.48
CA GLU A 271 -4.80 -4.29 11.06
C GLU A 271 -6.08 -4.17 11.90
N GLU A 272 -7.03 -5.08 11.75
CA GLU A 272 -8.36 -5.00 12.35
C GLU A 272 -8.59 -6.09 13.39
N ALA A 273 -7.95 -7.26 13.27
CA ALA A 273 -8.28 -8.43 14.10
C ALA A 273 -7.12 -9.42 14.26
N PHE A 274 -7.26 -10.25 15.30
CA PHE A 274 -6.42 -11.40 15.58
C PHE A 274 -7.18 -12.71 15.38
N GLU A 275 -6.57 -13.68 14.74
CA GLU A 275 -6.99 -15.07 14.79
C GLU A 275 -6.79 -15.62 16.21
N ILE A 276 -7.80 -16.26 16.77
CA ILE A 276 -7.73 -16.91 18.08
C ILE A 276 -7.65 -18.43 17.90
N LYS A 277 -6.54 -19.02 18.33
CA LYS A 277 -6.34 -20.48 18.28
C LYS A 277 -6.86 -21.20 19.51
N SER A 278 -6.74 -20.58 20.69
CA SER A 278 -7.21 -21.13 21.94
C SER A 278 -7.41 -20.04 23.01
N GLY A 279 -8.17 -20.39 24.06
CA GLY A 279 -8.40 -19.53 25.24
C GLY A 279 -9.82 -18.96 25.33
N VAL A 280 -10.55 -18.83 24.21
CA VAL A 280 -11.95 -18.40 24.16
C VAL A 280 -12.73 -19.22 23.13
N SER A 281 -14.05 -19.20 23.23
CA SER A 281 -14.99 -19.89 22.37
C SER A 281 -15.80 -18.91 21.53
N GLU A 282 -16.36 -19.40 20.42
CA GLU A 282 -17.29 -18.62 19.59
C GLU A 282 -18.48 -18.12 20.43
N GLY A 283 -18.74 -16.83 20.34
CA GLY A 283 -19.82 -16.19 21.09
C GLY A 283 -19.42 -15.63 22.44
N ASP A 284 -18.21 -15.91 22.95
CA ASP A 284 -17.71 -15.31 24.18
C ASP A 284 -17.66 -13.78 24.02
N LYS A 285 -18.06 -13.09 25.09
CA LYS A 285 -18.03 -11.65 25.13
C LYS A 285 -16.80 -11.17 25.90
N VAL A 286 -16.14 -10.17 25.34
CA VAL A 286 -14.91 -9.59 25.87
C VAL A 286 -15.04 -8.07 25.93
N ARG A 287 -14.35 -7.46 26.90
CA ARG A 287 -14.29 -6.01 27.06
C ARG A 287 -13.14 -5.41 26.26
N GLU A 288 -13.38 -4.19 25.80
CA GLU A 288 -12.31 -3.36 25.22
C GLU A 288 -11.15 -3.19 26.21
N THR A 289 -9.95 -3.15 25.69
CA THR A 289 -8.71 -2.94 26.46
C THR A 289 -8.63 -1.50 26.92
N ASP A 290 -8.64 -1.29 28.23
CA ASP A 290 -8.34 0.02 28.82
C ASP A 290 -6.83 0.26 28.82
N PHE A 291 -6.34 0.94 27.76
CA PHE A 291 -4.91 1.30 27.64
C PHE A 291 -4.47 2.34 28.68
N LEU A 292 -5.40 3.12 29.26
CA LEU A 292 -5.07 4.13 30.26
C LEU A 292 -4.74 3.51 31.61
N SER A 293 -5.36 2.38 31.94
CA SER A 293 -5.06 1.67 33.18
C SER A 293 -3.70 0.98 33.16
N LEU A 294 -3.20 0.60 31.98
CA LEU A 294 -1.89 -0.04 31.79
C LEU A 294 -0.70 0.93 31.88
N ALA A 295 -0.93 2.22 31.62
CA ALA A 295 0.12 3.24 31.71
C ALA A 295 0.45 3.66 33.13
N ASN A 296 -0.37 3.26 34.12
CA ASN A 296 -0.25 3.62 35.54
C ASN A 296 0.13 2.42 36.42
N ALA A 297 0.41 1.26 35.86
CA ALA A 297 0.86 0.05 36.58
C ALA A 297 2.34 -0.27 36.23
#